data_c1814cd0d46351f6b1f632365522eac2
#
_entry.id   c1814cd0d46351f6b1f632365522eac2
#
_cell.length_a   1.000
_cell.length_b   1.000
_cell.length_c   1.000
_cell.angle_alpha   90.00
_cell.angle_beta   90.00
_cell.angle_gamma   90.00
#
_symmetry.space_group_name_H-M   'P 1'
#
loop_
_entity.id
_entity.type
_entity.pdbx_description
1 polymer ?
#
loop_
_entity_poly.entity_id
_entity_poly.type
_entity_poly.pdbx_seq_one_letter_code
_entity_poly.pdbx_strand_id
1 'polypeptide(L)'
;MMAMFLLMLAGNAAAQEERELTKDEKKALQERIDNFLHDEAEEALNKRAFTLEADQVIFKYGQTAHVTSNTNFVSVKDDRAVVQTAFNIPVSGPNGLGGVTVEGTFSDYELKKDKKGNISLALNVMGTGISARVDITLYKGSNKATVSITPNFNSNRMTLNGVIVPIEKSSVFKGRSL
;
A
#
# COMPACT_ATOMS: atom_id res chain seq x y z
N MET A 1 -0.67 24.26 -73.01
CA MET A 1 -0.16 22.96 -72.49
C MET A 1 0.47 23.19 -71.12
N MET A 2 -0.22 22.82 -70.09
CA MET A 2 0.13 23.03 -68.70
C MET A 2 0.91 21.82 -68.23
N ALA A 3 2.19 21.97 -67.80
CA ALA A 3 3.00 20.92 -67.22
C ALA A 3 2.80 20.98 -65.74
N MET A 4 2.25 19.92 -65.22
CA MET A 4 1.93 19.69 -63.79
C MET A 4 3.19 19.18 -63.09
N PHE A 5 3.79 20.01 -62.20
CA PHE A 5 4.92 19.64 -61.36
C PHE A 5 4.39 18.93 -60.12
N LEU A 6 4.56 17.61 -60.08
CA LEU A 6 4.22 16.79 -58.90
C LEU A 6 5.41 16.81 -57.95
N LEU A 7 5.31 17.61 -56.87
CA LEU A 7 6.29 17.57 -55.79
C LEU A 7 6.02 16.34 -54.91
N MET A 8 6.87 15.33 -55.00
CA MET A 8 6.92 14.23 -54.04
C MET A 8 7.58 14.73 -52.75
N LEU A 9 6.77 14.98 -51.71
CA LEU A 9 7.24 15.11 -50.35
C LEU A 9 7.52 13.68 -49.83
N ALA A 10 8.79 13.25 -49.86
CA ALA A 10 9.25 12.10 -49.18
C ALA A 10 9.29 12.44 -47.67
N GLY A 11 8.25 12.08 -46.93
CA GLY A 11 8.25 12.11 -45.48
C GLY A 11 9.23 11.09 -44.94
N ASN A 12 10.35 11.53 -44.37
CA ASN A 12 11.21 10.73 -43.57
C ASN A 12 10.43 10.34 -42.27
N ALA A 13 9.73 9.21 -42.29
CA ALA A 13 9.34 8.52 -41.08
C ALA A 13 10.62 7.94 -40.46
N ALA A 14 11.29 8.72 -39.62
CA ALA A 14 12.29 8.17 -38.74
C ALA A 14 11.56 7.18 -37.82
N ALA A 15 11.65 5.90 -38.12
CA ALA A 15 11.31 4.86 -37.19
C ALA A 15 12.23 5.06 -35.99
N GLN A 16 11.68 5.55 -34.87
CA GLN A 16 12.34 5.48 -33.58
C GLN A 16 12.46 4.00 -33.27
N GLU A 17 13.66 3.43 -33.50
CA GLU A 17 14.00 2.13 -32.94
C GLU A 17 13.84 2.25 -31.42
N GLU A 18 12.84 1.59 -30.86
CA GLU A 18 12.70 1.40 -29.43
C GLU A 18 13.90 0.58 -28.94
N ARG A 19 14.95 1.31 -28.54
CA ARG A 19 16.14 0.68 -27.98
C ARG A 19 15.78 0.03 -26.64
N GLU A 20 15.91 -1.27 -26.55
CA GLU A 20 15.78 -1.97 -25.27
C GLU A 20 16.81 -1.41 -24.25
N LEU A 21 16.33 -1.07 -23.05
CA LEU A 21 17.15 -0.61 -21.96
C LEU A 21 18.14 -1.69 -21.53
N THR A 22 19.38 -1.32 -21.28
CA THR A 22 20.38 -2.20 -20.69
C THR A 22 20.00 -2.60 -19.27
N LYS A 23 20.64 -3.64 -18.72
CA LYS A 23 20.39 -4.08 -17.33
C LYS A 23 20.64 -2.96 -16.32
N ASP A 24 21.69 -2.16 -16.53
CA ASP A 24 22.03 -1.05 -15.62
C ASP A 24 21.03 0.10 -15.74
N GLU A 25 20.55 0.42 -16.94
CA GLU A 25 19.49 1.40 -17.15
C GLU A 25 18.15 0.96 -16.52
N LYS A 26 17.79 -0.34 -16.67
CA LYS A 26 16.60 -0.91 -16.02
C LYS A 26 16.70 -0.83 -14.50
N LYS A 27 17.88 -1.14 -13.93
CA LYS A 27 18.14 -1.04 -12.50
C LYS A 27 18.04 0.40 -12.00
N ALA A 28 18.70 1.34 -12.69
CA ALA A 28 18.65 2.77 -12.33
C ALA A 28 17.22 3.34 -12.42
N LEU A 29 16.44 2.91 -13.42
CA LEU A 29 15.04 3.29 -13.54
C LEU A 29 14.21 2.74 -12.38
N GLN A 30 14.40 1.46 -12.03
CA GLN A 30 13.69 0.83 -10.90
C GLN A 30 14.01 1.54 -9.59
N GLU A 31 15.28 1.86 -9.31
CA GLU A 31 15.68 2.60 -8.11
C GLU A 31 15.02 3.99 -8.05
N ARG A 32 14.87 4.68 -9.19
CA ARG A 32 14.17 5.98 -9.24
C ARG A 32 12.68 5.83 -8.95
N ILE A 33 12.05 4.81 -9.52
CA ILE A 33 10.63 4.50 -9.26
C ILE A 33 10.43 4.16 -7.78
N ASP A 34 11.27 3.29 -7.22
CA ASP A 34 11.18 2.86 -5.83
C ASP A 34 11.36 4.03 -4.87
N ASN A 35 12.33 4.93 -5.12
CA ASN A 35 12.53 6.14 -4.33
C ASN A 35 11.33 7.11 -4.45
N PHE A 36 10.79 7.31 -5.65
CA PHE A 36 9.61 8.14 -5.85
C PHE A 36 8.41 7.59 -5.06
N LEU A 37 8.17 6.28 -5.12
CA LEU A 37 7.10 5.62 -4.36
C LEU A 37 7.34 5.71 -2.85
N HIS A 38 8.60 5.65 -2.40
CA HIS A 38 8.95 5.85 -1.00
C HIS A 38 8.60 7.27 -0.52
N ASP A 39 8.97 8.29 -1.31
CA ASP A 39 8.70 9.69 -0.96
C ASP A 39 7.20 9.96 -0.91
N GLU A 40 6.41 9.44 -1.85
CA GLU A 40 4.94 9.52 -1.82
C GLU A 40 4.36 8.84 -0.57
N ALA A 41 4.89 7.67 -0.20
CA ALA A 41 4.44 6.95 1.01
C ALA A 41 4.81 7.71 2.30
N GLU A 42 6.02 8.28 2.39
CA GLU A 42 6.43 9.12 3.51
C GLU A 42 5.55 10.36 3.63
N GLU A 43 5.23 11.03 2.52
CA GLU A 43 4.34 12.18 2.50
C GLU A 43 2.91 11.81 2.94
N ALA A 44 2.39 10.68 2.47
CA ALA A 44 1.06 10.19 2.83
C ALA A 44 0.96 9.86 4.34
N LEU A 45 2.02 9.26 4.92
CA LEU A 45 2.13 9.06 6.37
C LEU A 45 2.11 10.39 7.13
N ASN A 46 2.90 11.38 6.68
CA ASN A 46 2.95 12.70 7.33
C ASN A 46 1.60 13.44 7.26
N LYS A 47 0.86 13.28 6.16
CA LYS A 47 -0.47 13.87 5.96
C LYS A 47 -1.60 13.11 6.65
N ARG A 48 -1.34 11.95 7.25
CA ARG A 48 -2.38 11.03 7.78
C ARG A 48 -3.43 10.67 6.73
N ALA A 49 -2.99 10.42 5.50
CA ALA A 49 -3.84 10.14 4.36
C ALA A 49 -3.23 9.01 3.50
N PHE A 50 -3.24 7.79 4.04
CA PHE A 50 -2.59 6.64 3.40
C PHE A 50 -3.40 5.36 3.54
N THR A 51 -3.09 4.40 2.69
CA THR A 51 -3.51 3.00 2.82
C THR A 51 -2.30 2.08 2.69
N LEU A 52 -2.12 1.17 3.65
CA LEU A 52 -1.25 0.02 3.52
C LEU A 52 -2.08 -1.11 2.92
N GLU A 53 -1.80 -1.49 1.68
CA GLU A 53 -2.42 -2.58 0.95
C GLU A 53 -1.57 -3.85 1.09
N ALA A 54 -2.12 -4.87 1.76
CA ALA A 54 -1.37 -6.07 2.11
C ALA A 54 -1.63 -7.22 1.15
N ASP A 55 -0.58 -7.85 0.67
CA ASP A 55 -0.62 -9.05 -0.17
C ASP A 55 -0.21 -10.32 0.57
N GLN A 56 0.26 -10.18 1.82
CA GLN A 56 0.69 -11.29 2.66
C GLN A 56 0.29 -11.08 4.13
N VAL A 57 -0.19 -12.13 4.76
CA VAL A 57 -0.47 -12.21 6.20
C VAL A 57 0.45 -13.22 6.86
N ILE A 58 1.01 -12.87 8.00
CA ILE A 58 1.76 -13.76 8.88
C ILE A 58 1.00 -13.86 10.22
N PHE A 59 0.55 -15.05 10.55
CA PHE A 59 -0.17 -15.33 11.80
C PHE A 59 0.80 -15.47 12.98
N LYS A 60 0.24 -15.46 14.19
CA LYS A 60 0.96 -15.50 15.47
C LYS A 60 2.05 -16.58 15.54
N TYR A 61 1.83 -17.74 14.96
CA TYR A 61 2.76 -18.88 15.00
C TYR A 61 3.62 -19.01 13.73
N GLY A 62 3.70 -17.95 12.91
CA GLY A 62 4.57 -17.90 11.73
C GLY A 62 3.96 -18.47 10.45
N GLN A 63 2.73 -19.00 10.49
CA GLN A 63 2.05 -19.41 9.27
C GLN A 63 1.83 -18.19 8.37
N THR A 64 2.09 -18.35 7.09
CA THR A 64 2.00 -17.27 6.09
C THR A 64 0.94 -17.61 5.06
N ALA A 65 0.13 -16.63 4.66
CA ALA A 65 -0.83 -16.74 3.58
C ALA A 65 -0.73 -15.53 2.65
N HIS A 66 -0.84 -15.76 1.34
CA HIS A 66 -1.06 -14.70 0.38
C HIS A 66 -2.54 -14.31 0.39
N VAL A 67 -2.80 -13.02 0.35
CA VAL A 67 -4.14 -12.45 0.45
C VAL A 67 -4.34 -11.40 -0.65
N THR A 68 -5.59 -11.02 -0.88
CA THR A 68 -5.93 -10.00 -1.87
C THR A 68 -5.78 -8.61 -1.25
N SER A 69 -4.95 -7.77 -1.83
CA SER A 69 -4.57 -6.47 -1.27
C SER A 69 -5.73 -5.48 -1.16
N ASN A 70 -6.71 -5.56 -2.05
CA ASN A 70 -7.88 -4.68 -2.00
C ASN A 70 -8.85 -4.97 -0.83
N THR A 71 -8.72 -6.11 -0.16
CA THR A 71 -9.57 -6.51 1.00
C THR A 71 -8.77 -6.70 2.29
N ASN A 72 -7.45 -6.60 2.24
CA ASN A 72 -6.56 -6.70 3.41
C ASN A 72 -5.72 -5.43 3.48
N PHE A 73 -6.08 -4.53 4.40
CA PHE A 73 -5.47 -3.21 4.44
C PHE A 73 -5.57 -2.53 5.80
N VAL A 74 -4.71 -1.55 5.99
CA VAL A 74 -4.83 -0.52 7.04
C VAL A 74 -4.92 0.83 6.36
N SER A 75 -6.01 1.55 6.54
CA SER A 75 -6.21 2.88 5.97
C SER A 75 -6.36 3.92 7.07
N VAL A 76 -5.74 5.07 6.87
CA VAL A 76 -5.87 6.24 7.75
C VAL A 76 -6.25 7.45 6.90
N LYS A 77 -7.27 8.18 7.36
CA LYS A 77 -7.69 9.44 6.78
C LYS A 77 -8.14 10.38 7.88
N ASP A 78 -7.50 11.54 7.95
CA ASP A 78 -7.77 12.59 8.94
C ASP A 78 -7.63 12.07 10.38
N ASP A 79 -8.74 11.85 11.10
CA ASP A 79 -8.82 11.33 12.46
C ASP A 79 -9.38 9.89 12.53
N ARG A 80 -9.62 9.26 11.38
CA ARG A 80 -10.20 7.92 11.30
C ARG A 80 -9.23 6.90 10.74
N ALA A 81 -9.36 5.66 11.24
CA ALA A 81 -8.62 4.53 10.73
C ALA A 81 -9.55 3.34 10.48
N VAL A 82 -9.19 2.56 9.46
CA VAL A 82 -9.82 1.29 9.13
C VAL A 82 -8.75 0.22 9.12
N VAL A 83 -8.94 -0.85 9.87
CA VAL A 83 -8.12 -2.07 9.83
C VAL A 83 -8.99 -3.19 9.32
N GLN A 84 -8.71 -3.72 8.15
CA GLN A 84 -9.48 -4.82 7.57
C GLN A 84 -8.57 -5.99 7.25
N THR A 85 -9.03 -7.17 7.65
CA THR A 85 -8.48 -8.44 7.21
C THR A 85 -9.62 -9.28 6.63
N ALA A 86 -9.35 -9.95 5.52
CA ALA A 86 -10.27 -10.85 4.87
C ALA A 86 -9.50 -12.07 4.38
N PHE A 87 -9.92 -13.25 4.83
CA PHE A 87 -9.28 -14.50 4.45
C PHE A 87 -10.20 -15.24 3.49
N ASN A 88 -9.62 -15.90 2.49
CA ASN A 88 -10.39 -16.73 1.57
C ASN A 88 -10.80 -18.03 2.27
N ILE A 89 -11.80 -17.92 3.16
CA ILE A 89 -12.39 -19.04 3.88
C ILE A 89 -13.86 -19.23 3.43
N PRO A 90 -14.39 -20.47 3.43
CA PRO A 90 -15.74 -20.77 2.97
C PRO A 90 -16.85 -20.09 3.79
N VAL A 91 -16.55 -19.54 4.95
CA VAL A 91 -17.51 -18.90 5.86
C VAL A 91 -17.32 -17.40 5.83
N SER A 92 -18.39 -16.66 5.57
CA SER A 92 -18.39 -15.20 5.69
C SER A 92 -18.10 -14.82 7.14
N GLY A 93 -16.97 -14.17 7.38
CA GLY A 93 -16.64 -13.61 8.70
C GLY A 93 -17.56 -12.41 9.05
N PRO A 94 -17.39 -11.79 10.23
CA PRO A 94 -18.22 -10.67 10.69
C PRO A 94 -18.31 -9.49 9.70
N ASN A 95 -17.26 -9.25 8.92
CA ASN A 95 -17.24 -8.19 7.89
C ASN A 95 -17.88 -8.59 6.55
N GLY A 96 -18.40 -9.82 6.43
CA GLY A 96 -18.96 -10.35 5.19
C GLY A 96 -17.93 -10.78 4.13
N LEU A 97 -16.64 -10.71 4.44
CA LEU A 97 -15.51 -10.99 3.55
C LEU A 97 -14.60 -12.13 4.06
N GLY A 98 -15.05 -12.87 5.08
CA GLY A 98 -14.25 -13.93 5.71
C GLY A 98 -13.21 -13.42 6.73
N GLY A 99 -13.44 -12.26 7.35
CA GLY A 99 -12.51 -11.68 8.31
C GLY A 99 -13.15 -10.65 9.24
N VAL A 100 -12.40 -9.63 9.61
CA VAL A 100 -12.81 -8.56 10.54
C VAL A 100 -12.46 -7.20 9.95
N THR A 101 -13.37 -6.26 10.10
CA THR A 101 -13.14 -4.84 9.81
C THR A 101 -13.35 -4.04 11.08
N VAL A 102 -12.32 -3.35 11.54
CA VAL A 102 -12.36 -2.39 12.65
C VAL A 102 -12.27 -1.00 12.06
N GLU A 103 -13.28 -0.18 12.31
CA GLU A 103 -13.30 1.22 11.87
C GLU A 103 -13.57 2.11 13.08
N GLY A 104 -12.80 3.18 13.21
CA GLY A 104 -12.98 4.12 14.32
C GLY A 104 -12.03 5.29 14.26
N THR A 105 -11.94 6.00 15.38
CA THR A 105 -10.91 7.01 15.60
C THR A 105 -9.61 6.37 16.01
N PHE A 106 -8.52 7.10 15.92
CA PHE A 106 -7.24 6.65 16.46
C PHE A 106 -6.62 7.67 17.41
N SER A 107 -5.73 7.19 18.27
CA SER A 107 -4.89 8.00 19.17
C SER A 107 -3.42 7.62 19.00
N ASP A 108 -2.54 8.41 19.63
CA ASP A 108 -1.10 8.13 19.74
C ASP A 108 -0.40 7.94 18.39
N TYR A 109 -0.70 8.83 17.42
CA TYR A 109 -0.06 8.81 16.12
C TYR A 109 1.39 9.27 16.24
N GLU A 110 2.30 8.32 16.43
CA GLU A 110 3.73 8.59 16.61
C GLU A 110 4.52 8.15 15.38
N LEU A 111 5.06 9.12 14.64
CA LEU A 111 5.91 8.90 13.47
C LEU A 111 7.37 9.14 13.84
N LYS A 112 8.26 8.19 13.55
CA LYS A 112 9.69 8.26 13.85
C LYS A 112 10.49 7.73 12.67
N LYS A 113 11.58 8.44 12.31
CA LYS A 113 12.54 7.97 11.28
C LYS A 113 13.81 7.49 11.99
N ASP A 114 14.24 6.28 11.68
CA ASP A 114 15.46 5.70 12.25
C ASP A 114 16.72 6.18 11.51
N LYS A 115 17.91 5.85 12.07
CA LYS A 115 19.20 6.20 11.46
C LYS A 115 19.46 5.51 10.12
N LYS A 116 18.73 4.42 9.81
CA LYS A 116 18.82 3.70 8.53
C LYS A 116 17.89 4.29 7.48
N GLY A 117 16.97 5.19 7.87
CA GLY A 117 16.01 5.84 7.01
C GLY A 117 14.66 5.11 6.93
N ASN A 118 14.42 4.05 7.73
CA ASN A 118 13.09 3.45 7.83
C ASN A 118 12.19 4.37 8.67
N ILE A 119 10.90 4.36 8.37
CA ILE A 119 9.90 5.16 9.09
C ILE A 119 9.00 4.21 9.87
N SER A 120 8.91 4.44 11.17
CA SER A 120 8.00 3.71 12.07
C SER A 120 6.84 4.59 12.45
N LEU A 121 5.62 4.07 12.32
CA LEU A 121 4.39 4.68 12.78
C LEU A 121 3.72 3.77 13.79
N ALA A 122 3.35 4.32 14.94
CA ALA A 122 2.52 3.64 15.94
C ALA A 122 1.22 4.40 16.14
N LEU A 123 0.10 3.70 16.22
CA LEU A 123 -1.21 4.27 16.56
C LEU A 123 -2.11 3.23 17.24
N ASN A 124 -3.09 3.71 18.02
CA ASN A 124 -4.13 2.87 18.59
C ASN A 124 -5.46 3.18 17.88
N VAL A 125 -6.05 2.17 17.24
CA VAL A 125 -7.36 2.29 16.57
C VAL A 125 -8.45 1.86 17.55
N MET A 126 -9.47 2.71 17.71
CA MET A 126 -10.61 2.49 18.61
C MET A 126 -11.89 2.38 17.79
N GLY A 127 -12.33 1.16 17.52
CA GLY A 127 -13.63 0.87 16.91
C GLY A 127 -14.70 0.56 17.95
N THR A 128 -15.92 0.31 17.50
CA THR A 128 -17.05 -0.10 18.37
C THR A 128 -16.81 -1.51 18.88
N GLY A 129 -16.53 -1.64 20.17
CA GLY A 129 -16.30 -2.94 20.83
C GLY A 129 -14.95 -3.61 20.59
N ILE A 130 -14.13 -3.12 19.68
CA ILE A 130 -12.80 -3.64 19.37
C ILE A 130 -11.82 -2.49 19.24
N SER A 131 -10.66 -2.62 19.89
CA SER A 131 -9.52 -1.74 19.69
C SER A 131 -8.27 -2.55 19.40
N ALA A 132 -7.34 -1.94 18.67
CA ALA A 132 -6.07 -2.59 18.31
C ALA A 132 -4.93 -1.58 18.27
N ARG A 133 -3.77 -2.00 18.75
CA ARG A 133 -2.52 -1.31 18.48
C ARG A 133 -2.03 -1.70 17.08
N VAL A 134 -1.63 -0.71 16.32
CA VAL A 134 -1.11 -0.84 14.95
C VAL A 134 0.28 -0.23 14.91
N ASP A 135 1.30 -1.05 14.61
CA ASP A 135 2.69 -0.62 14.46
C ASP A 135 3.11 -0.88 13.00
N ILE A 136 3.41 0.17 12.24
CA ILE A 136 3.78 0.12 10.81
C ILE A 136 5.26 0.45 10.68
N THR A 137 5.96 -0.24 9.78
CA THR A 137 7.32 0.09 9.36
C THR A 137 7.37 0.22 7.85
N LEU A 138 7.64 1.42 7.35
CA LEU A 138 7.95 1.70 5.95
C LEU A 138 9.46 1.56 5.77
N TYR A 139 9.88 0.72 4.82
CA TYR A 139 11.30 0.46 4.56
C TYR A 139 11.89 1.50 3.62
N LYS A 140 13.11 1.96 3.92
CA LYS A 140 13.85 2.92 3.09
C LYS A 140 13.95 2.45 1.64
N GLY A 141 13.79 3.39 0.72
CA GLY A 141 14.04 3.19 -0.72
C GLY A 141 12.96 2.37 -1.44
N SER A 142 11.79 2.20 -0.83
CA SER A 142 10.60 1.64 -1.49
C SER A 142 9.36 2.01 -0.69
N ASN A 143 8.16 1.82 -1.25
CA ASN A 143 6.91 1.92 -0.50
C ASN A 143 6.49 0.62 0.21
N LYS A 144 7.39 -0.39 0.24
CA LYS A 144 7.14 -1.64 0.97
C LYS A 144 7.09 -1.39 2.46
N ALA A 145 6.11 -2.01 3.11
CA ALA A 145 5.89 -1.85 4.53
C ALA A 145 5.38 -3.13 5.19
N THR A 146 5.61 -3.20 6.49
CA THR A 146 5.07 -4.23 7.36
C THR A 146 4.21 -3.57 8.42
N VAL A 147 3.04 -4.12 8.72
CA VAL A 147 2.21 -3.71 9.85
C VAL A 147 1.98 -4.85 10.81
N SER A 148 2.18 -4.59 12.09
CA SER A 148 1.81 -5.48 13.18
C SER A 148 0.52 -4.99 13.82
N ILE A 149 -0.49 -5.84 13.87
CA ILE A 149 -1.79 -5.56 14.47
C ILE A 149 -1.92 -6.41 15.73
N THR A 150 -2.11 -5.77 16.88
CA THR A 150 -2.29 -6.41 18.18
C THR A 150 -3.64 -5.98 18.75
N PRO A 151 -4.68 -6.84 18.69
CA PRO A 151 -5.97 -6.57 19.31
C PRO A 151 -5.85 -6.47 20.84
N ASN A 152 -6.58 -5.55 21.47
CA ASN A 152 -6.51 -5.33 22.92
C ASN A 152 -7.25 -6.38 23.73
N PHE A 153 -8.14 -7.18 23.11
CA PHE A 153 -8.98 -8.17 23.80
C PHE A 153 -8.42 -9.61 23.77
N ASN A 154 -7.41 -9.88 22.93
CA ASN A 154 -6.76 -11.17 22.85
C ASN A 154 -5.29 -11.04 22.41
N SER A 155 -4.53 -12.13 22.52
CA SER A 155 -3.12 -12.17 22.13
C SER A 155 -2.89 -12.59 20.67
N ASN A 156 -3.89 -12.51 19.81
CA ASN A 156 -3.79 -12.93 18.41
C ASN A 156 -3.18 -11.81 17.54
N ARG A 157 -1.90 -11.57 17.77
CA ARG A 157 -1.11 -10.68 16.93
C ARG A 157 -1.03 -11.24 15.51
N MET A 158 -1.22 -10.37 14.52
CA MET A 158 -0.94 -10.70 13.12
C MET A 158 -0.05 -9.63 12.48
N THR A 159 0.68 -10.04 11.48
CA THR A 159 1.52 -9.14 10.68
C THR A 159 1.05 -9.17 9.25
N LEU A 160 0.92 -8.00 8.63
CA LEU A 160 0.63 -7.85 7.21
C LEU A 160 1.86 -7.25 6.54
N ASN A 161 2.25 -7.81 5.40
CA ASN A 161 3.24 -7.23 4.50
C ASN A 161 2.55 -6.71 3.25
N GLY A 162 3.00 -5.57 2.73
CA GLY A 162 2.41 -4.95 1.56
C GLY A 162 3.10 -3.65 1.19
N VAL A 163 2.34 -2.73 0.61
CA VAL A 163 2.82 -1.43 0.17
C VAL A 163 1.98 -0.30 0.75
N ILE A 164 2.60 0.84 1.05
CA ILE A 164 1.89 2.07 1.41
C ILE A 164 1.67 2.88 0.14
N VAL A 165 0.43 3.34 -0.04
CA VAL A 165 0.04 4.24 -1.12
C VAL A 165 -0.74 5.44 -0.54
N PRO A 166 -0.70 6.62 -1.17
CA PRO A 166 -1.61 7.71 -0.86
C PRO A 166 -3.07 7.25 -0.96
N ILE A 167 -3.93 7.72 -0.07
CA ILE A 167 -5.31 7.23 0.02
C ILE A 167 -6.11 7.44 -1.26
N GLU A 168 -5.83 8.51 -2.00
CA GLU A 168 -6.46 8.83 -3.28
C GLU A 168 -6.06 7.89 -4.43
N LYS A 169 -4.95 7.15 -4.27
CA LYS A 169 -4.46 6.13 -5.22
C LYS A 169 -4.89 4.73 -4.85
N SER A 170 -5.50 4.56 -3.67
CA SER A 170 -5.90 3.24 -3.16
C SER A 170 -7.23 2.80 -3.77
N SER A 171 -7.33 1.51 -4.08
CA SER A 171 -8.53 0.87 -4.63
C SER A 171 -9.15 -0.16 -3.69
N VAL A 172 -8.95 -0.01 -2.39
CA VAL A 172 -9.43 -0.96 -1.39
C VAL A 172 -10.96 -0.96 -1.26
N PHE A 173 -11.50 -2.13 -0.98
CA PHE A 173 -12.92 -2.34 -0.72
C PHE A 173 -13.16 -2.59 0.76
N LYS A 174 -13.90 -1.69 1.42
CA LYS A 174 -14.27 -1.82 2.82
C LYS A 174 -15.53 -2.67 2.97
N GLY A 175 -15.41 -3.77 3.72
CA GLY A 175 -16.55 -4.58 4.17
C GLY A 175 -17.31 -3.93 5.33
N ARG A 176 -18.27 -4.68 5.89
CA ARG A 176 -19.02 -4.23 7.07
C ARG A 176 -18.08 -4.08 8.26
N SER A 177 -18.08 -2.93 8.91
CA SER A 177 -17.40 -2.70 10.19
C SER A 177 -18.21 -3.28 11.36
N LEU A 178 -17.49 -3.68 12.41
CA LEU A 178 -18.08 -4.09 13.70
C LEU A 178 -18.44 -2.87 14.53
#